data_0cc98c85ccd138919e23551936766be4
#
_entry.id   0cc98c85ccd138919e23551936766be4
#
_cell.length_a   1.000
_cell.length_b   1.000
_cell.length_c   1.000
_cell.angle_alpha   90.00
_cell.angle_beta   90.00
_cell.angle_gamma   90.00
#
_symmetry.space_group_name_H-M   'P 1'
#
loop_
_entity.id
_entity.type
_entity.pdbx_description
1 polymer ?
#
loop_
_entity_poly.entity_id
_entity_poly.type
_entity_poly.pdbx_seq_one_letter_code
_entity_poly.pdbx_strand_id
1 'polypeptide(L)'
;MGKKGYKKSFSRLAERLSSVSFRSRLYLALRDLCIGFLLASVVNFVFSYFFYTPKMYRISRQNSELLLKYQILNDRIDAVRSTLDQLHHRDVSVYRPLLGADTLDMPSVYMPYSAAKYESMAYDRFSPVMVGSWRKLDDVARRMYLQSKSLDELQALSRDKEQMAT
;
A
#
# COMPACT_ATOMS: atom_id res chain seq x y z
N MET A 1 67.26 55.25 22.82
CA MET A 1 67.43 54.91 21.41
C MET A 1 66.96 53.44 21.20
N GLY A 2 65.70 53.23 20.98
CA GLY A 2 65.17 51.79 20.88
C GLY A 2 63.84 51.59 20.14
N LYS A 3 63.15 52.70 19.80
CA LYS A 3 61.78 52.53 19.17
C LYS A 3 61.74 52.45 17.67
N LYS A 4 62.81 52.66 16.93
CA LYS A 4 62.85 52.61 15.45
C LYS A 4 63.14 51.24 14.91
N GLY A 5 63.70 50.30 15.70
CA GLY A 5 64.02 48.93 15.25
C GLY A 5 62.80 48.02 15.13
N TYR A 6 61.90 48.13 16.06
CA TYR A 6 60.70 47.27 16.12
C TYR A 6 59.68 47.56 15.03
N LYS A 7 59.55 48.80 14.62
CA LYS A 7 58.65 49.16 13.49
C LYS A 7 59.11 48.60 12.15
N LYS A 8 60.43 48.50 11.95
CA LYS A 8 61.00 47.98 10.69
C LYS A 8 60.94 46.46 10.56
N SER A 9 60.93 45.74 11.74
CA SER A 9 60.75 44.26 11.71
C SER A 9 59.29 43.89 11.55
N PHE A 10 58.36 44.66 12.12
CA PHE A 10 56.93 44.44 11.92
C PHE A 10 56.44 44.71 10.49
N SER A 11 56.96 45.78 9.86
CA SER A 11 56.62 46.05 8.44
C SER A 11 57.14 44.99 7.49
N ARG A 12 58.31 44.41 7.72
CA ARG A 12 58.84 43.31 6.91
C ARG A 12 58.08 42.00 7.12
N LEU A 13 57.58 41.75 8.32
CA LEU A 13 56.67 40.59 8.58
C LEU A 13 55.30 40.82 7.93
N ALA A 14 54.75 42.00 8.01
CA ALA A 14 53.49 42.37 7.34
C ALA A 14 53.60 42.29 5.82
N GLU A 15 54.72 42.74 5.25
CA GLU A 15 55.01 42.63 3.81
C GLU A 15 55.22 41.19 3.34
N ARG A 16 55.85 40.33 4.14
CA ARG A 16 55.96 38.88 3.82
C ARG A 16 54.62 38.18 3.95
N LEU A 17 53.72 38.58 4.85
CA LEU A 17 52.36 38.05 4.98
C LEU A 17 51.44 38.53 3.84
N SER A 18 51.69 39.73 3.29
CA SER A 18 50.90 40.24 2.14
C SER A 18 51.37 39.75 0.76
N SER A 19 52.60 39.23 0.67
CA SER A 19 53.19 38.74 -0.59
C SER A 19 52.83 37.27 -0.91
N VAL A 20 52.16 36.57 0.00
CA VAL A 20 51.53 35.30 -0.37
C VAL A 20 50.35 35.62 -1.26
N SER A 21 50.55 35.42 -2.57
CA SER A 21 49.60 35.75 -3.62
C SER A 21 48.19 35.32 -3.19
N PHE A 22 47.22 36.23 -3.29
CA PHE A 22 45.81 35.98 -3.00
C PHE A 22 45.34 34.64 -3.65
N ARG A 23 45.90 34.32 -4.79
CA ARG A 23 45.67 33.08 -5.50
C ARG A 23 46.12 31.82 -4.73
N SER A 24 47.27 31.88 -4.02
CA SER A 24 47.74 30.70 -3.27
C SER A 24 46.93 30.47 -1.98
N ARG A 25 46.46 31.55 -1.33
CA ARG A 25 45.53 31.44 -0.19
C ARG A 25 44.17 30.92 -0.62
N LEU A 26 43.67 31.39 -1.75
CA LEU A 26 42.42 30.89 -2.32
C LEU A 26 42.51 29.40 -2.70
N TYR A 27 43.66 29.00 -3.25
CA TYR A 27 43.89 27.60 -3.63
C TYR A 27 43.98 26.66 -2.40
N LEU A 28 44.60 27.11 -1.33
CA LEU A 28 44.65 26.36 -0.07
C LEU A 28 43.27 26.25 0.57
N ALA A 29 42.52 27.34 0.61
CA ALA A 29 41.15 27.34 1.16
C ALA A 29 40.21 26.47 0.32
N LEU A 30 40.33 26.52 -1.01
CA LEU A 30 39.54 25.66 -1.90
C LEU A 30 39.87 24.17 -1.73
N ARG A 31 41.16 23.84 -1.58
CA ARG A 31 41.62 22.49 -1.32
C ARG A 31 41.03 21.95 0.00
N ASP A 32 41.12 22.75 1.06
CA ASP A 32 40.63 22.31 2.40
C ASP A 32 39.10 22.20 2.40
N LEU A 33 38.39 23.05 1.66
CA LEU A 33 36.95 22.96 1.44
C LEU A 33 36.58 21.69 0.66
N CYS A 34 37.33 21.34 -0.39
CA CYS A 34 37.12 20.11 -1.15
C CYS A 34 37.33 18.87 -0.29
N ILE A 35 38.38 18.84 0.53
CA ILE A 35 38.67 17.73 1.44
C ILE A 35 37.55 17.61 2.47
N GLY A 36 37.09 18.72 3.08
CA GLY A 36 35.98 18.73 4.02
C GLY A 36 34.67 18.25 3.41
N PHE A 37 34.35 18.67 2.18
CA PHE A 37 33.18 18.22 1.45
C PHE A 37 33.23 16.72 1.13
N LEU A 38 34.38 16.21 0.73
CA LEU A 38 34.59 14.80 0.43
C LEU A 38 34.40 13.96 1.71
N LEU A 39 34.96 14.39 2.83
CA LEU A 39 34.81 13.74 4.13
C LEU A 39 33.37 13.74 4.62
N ALA A 40 32.68 14.87 4.50
CA ALA A 40 31.25 14.98 4.84
C ALA A 40 30.37 14.08 3.95
N SER A 41 30.69 13.98 2.67
CA SER A 41 30.01 13.07 1.72
C SER A 41 30.17 11.62 2.10
N VAL A 42 31.37 11.19 2.48
CA VAL A 42 31.65 9.80 2.93
C VAL A 42 30.88 9.51 4.21
N VAL A 43 30.90 10.41 5.19
CA VAL A 43 30.16 10.25 6.46
C VAL A 43 28.66 10.16 6.18
N ASN A 44 28.12 11.01 5.33
CA ASN A 44 26.71 10.99 4.96
C ASN A 44 26.32 9.68 4.25
N PHE A 45 27.19 9.17 3.37
CA PHE A 45 26.99 7.90 2.67
C PHE A 45 26.95 6.71 3.66
N VAL A 46 27.92 6.65 4.60
CA VAL A 46 27.98 5.61 5.65
C VAL A 46 26.72 5.70 6.54
N PHE A 47 26.36 6.90 6.95
CA PHE A 47 25.17 7.12 7.78
C PHE A 47 23.88 6.70 7.05
N SER A 48 23.72 7.07 5.79
CA SER A 48 22.61 6.69 4.93
C SER A 48 22.52 5.17 4.76
N TYR A 49 23.65 4.51 4.53
CA TYR A 49 23.71 3.06 4.41
C TYR A 49 23.28 2.34 5.69
N PHE A 50 23.76 2.81 6.84
CA PHE A 50 23.47 2.17 8.12
C PHE A 50 22.02 2.38 8.62
N PHE A 51 21.43 3.56 8.37
CA PHE A 51 20.07 3.88 8.85
C PHE A 51 18.98 3.56 7.84
N TYR A 52 19.27 3.66 6.55
CA TYR A 52 18.26 3.46 5.52
C TYR A 52 17.98 1.97 5.23
N THR A 53 19.01 1.15 5.23
CA THR A 53 18.90 -0.29 4.91
C THR A 53 17.99 -1.06 5.86
N PRO A 54 18.11 -0.99 7.20
CA PRO A 54 17.26 -1.76 8.10
C PRO A 54 15.79 -1.29 8.07
N LYS A 55 15.53 0.00 7.83
CA LYS A 55 14.18 0.54 7.72
C LYS A 55 13.50 0.04 6.44
N MET A 56 14.21 0.05 5.31
CA MET A 56 13.70 -0.48 4.04
C MET A 56 13.44 -1.98 4.10
N TYR A 57 14.29 -2.73 4.78
CA TYR A 57 14.10 -4.16 4.97
C TYR A 57 12.84 -4.48 5.79
N ARG A 58 12.58 -3.72 6.85
CA ARG A 58 11.35 -3.85 7.65
C ARG A 58 10.10 -3.53 6.83
N ILE A 59 10.12 -2.44 6.07
CA ILE A 59 8.99 -2.05 5.21
C ILE A 59 8.74 -3.11 4.13
N SER A 60 9.79 -3.60 3.48
CA SER A 60 9.67 -4.64 2.46
C SER A 60 9.08 -5.93 3.05
N ARG A 61 9.52 -6.34 4.24
CA ARG A 61 8.99 -7.51 4.94
C ARG A 61 7.52 -7.32 5.35
N GLN A 62 7.15 -6.16 5.88
CA GLN A 62 5.77 -5.85 6.21
C GLN A 62 4.87 -5.85 4.97
N ASN A 63 5.35 -5.33 3.85
CA ASN A 63 4.63 -5.33 2.59
C ASN A 63 4.43 -6.75 2.05
N SER A 64 5.45 -7.61 2.10
CA SER A 64 5.33 -9.01 1.67
C SER A 64 4.38 -9.81 2.57
N GLU A 65 4.41 -9.57 3.87
CA GLU A 65 3.48 -10.17 4.83
C GLU A 65 2.03 -9.72 4.58
N LEU A 66 1.83 -8.44 4.27
CA LEU A 66 0.52 -7.90 3.94
C LEU A 66 -0.03 -8.53 2.65
N LEU A 67 0.79 -8.64 1.61
CA LEU A 67 0.41 -9.31 0.36
C LEU A 67 0.01 -10.76 0.59
N LEU A 68 0.76 -11.49 1.40
CA LEU A 68 0.43 -12.87 1.76
C LEU A 68 -0.93 -12.97 2.48
N LYS A 69 -1.20 -12.06 3.42
CA LYS A 69 -2.50 -11.99 4.11
C LYS A 69 -3.65 -11.72 3.14
N TYR A 70 -3.46 -10.82 2.17
CA TYR A 70 -4.45 -10.57 1.12
C TYR A 70 -4.64 -11.78 0.20
N GLN A 71 -3.59 -12.51 -0.12
CA GLN A 71 -3.68 -13.73 -0.91
C GLN A 71 -4.50 -14.79 -0.19
N ILE A 72 -4.19 -15.07 1.08
CA ILE A 72 -4.97 -16.00 1.91
C ILE A 72 -6.44 -15.57 2.01
N LEU A 73 -6.70 -14.28 2.17
CA LEU A 73 -8.05 -13.73 2.21
C LEU A 73 -8.79 -13.96 0.89
N ASN A 74 -8.15 -13.70 -0.25
CA ASN A 74 -8.73 -13.96 -1.56
C ASN A 74 -9.06 -15.45 -1.77
N ASP A 75 -8.17 -16.34 -1.36
CA ASP A 75 -8.42 -17.79 -1.46
C ASP A 75 -9.64 -18.21 -0.62
N ARG A 76 -9.82 -17.62 0.56
CA ARG A 76 -11.00 -17.85 1.40
C ARG A 76 -12.28 -17.30 0.77
N ILE A 77 -12.22 -16.11 0.18
CA ILE A 77 -13.35 -15.51 -0.54
C ILE A 77 -13.75 -16.39 -1.74
N ASP A 78 -12.78 -16.87 -2.50
CA ASP A 78 -13.03 -17.75 -3.64
C ASP A 78 -13.61 -19.10 -3.22
N ALA A 79 -13.21 -19.67 -2.08
CA ALA A 79 -13.83 -20.86 -1.50
C ALA A 79 -15.30 -20.63 -1.11
N VAL A 80 -15.60 -19.50 -0.45
CA VAL A 80 -17.00 -19.13 -0.11
C VAL A 80 -17.84 -18.94 -1.37
N ARG A 81 -17.28 -18.28 -2.39
CA ARG A 81 -17.95 -18.11 -3.69
C ARG A 81 -18.30 -19.45 -4.33
N SER A 82 -17.36 -20.39 -4.36
CA SER A 82 -17.60 -21.74 -4.88
C SER A 82 -18.72 -22.46 -4.13
N THR A 83 -18.77 -22.33 -2.80
CA THR A 83 -19.84 -22.91 -1.99
C THR A 83 -21.20 -22.28 -2.30
N LEU A 84 -21.24 -20.96 -2.49
CA LEU A 84 -22.47 -20.26 -2.90
C LEU A 84 -22.92 -20.65 -4.31
N ASP A 85 -22.01 -20.85 -5.25
CA ASP A 85 -22.34 -21.34 -6.60
C ASP A 85 -22.94 -22.76 -6.54
N GLN A 86 -22.41 -23.65 -5.69
CA GLN A 86 -22.97 -24.97 -5.47
C GLN A 86 -24.36 -24.91 -4.83
N LEU A 87 -24.55 -24.02 -3.86
CA LEU A 87 -25.84 -23.82 -3.20
C LEU A 87 -26.88 -23.30 -4.19
N HIS A 88 -26.51 -22.30 -4.99
CA HIS A 88 -27.34 -21.75 -6.06
C HIS A 88 -27.72 -22.84 -7.10
N HIS A 89 -26.75 -23.67 -7.49
CA HIS A 89 -27.02 -24.77 -8.42
C HIS A 89 -28.05 -25.77 -7.84
N ARG A 90 -27.93 -26.11 -6.56
CA ARG A 90 -28.93 -27.01 -5.89
C ARG A 90 -30.30 -26.33 -5.77
N ASP A 91 -30.32 -25.02 -5.50
CA ASP A 91 -31.56 -24.27 -5.44
C ASP A 91 -32.33 -24.35 -6.77
N VAL A 92 -31.65 -24.00 -7.86
CA VAL A 92 -32.26 -23.97 -9.20
C VAL A 92 -32.58 -25.37 -9.74
N SER A 93 -31.71 -26.36 -9.51
CA SER A 93 -31.85 -27.68 -10.13
C SER A 93 -32.71 -28.66 -9.32
N VAL A 94 -32.83 -28.46 -8.02
CA VAL A 94 -33.50 -29.43 -7.13
C VAL A 94 -34.70 -28.78 -6.40
N TYR A 95 -34.45 -27.73 -5.63
CA TYR A 95 -35.45 -27.21 -4.69
C TYR A 95 -36.59 -26.48 -5.40
N ARG A 96 -36.29 -25.63 -6.37
CA ARG A 96 -37.30 -24.87 -7.12
C ARG A 96 -38.20 -25.76 -7.96
N PRO A 97 -37.72 -26.70 -8.74
CA PRO A 97 -38.58 -27.65 -9.47
C PRO A 97 -39.45 -28.52 -8.52
N LEU A 98 -38.89 -28.97 -7.41
CA LEU A 98 -39.62 -29.78 -6.45
C LEU A 98 -40.79 -29.02 -5.78
N LEU A 99 -40.59 -27.78 -5.48
CA LEU A 99 -41.59 -26.92 -4.85
C LEU A 99 -42.49 -26.21 -5.86
N GLY A 100 -42.21 -26.29 -7.17
CA GLY A 100 -42.93 -25.59 -8.23
C GLY A 100 -42.74 -24.08 -8.19
N ALA A 101 -41.58 -23.62 -7.69
CA ALA A 101 -41.20 -22.21 -7.66
C ALA A 101 -40.70 -21.79 -9.03
N ASP A 102 -41.05 -20.58 -9.44
CA ASP A 102 -40.55 -19.94 -10.66
C ASP A 102 -39.04 -19.66 -10.56
N THR A 103 -38.38 -19.49 -11.69
CA THR A 103 -36.99 -19.06 -11.75
C THR A 103 -36.82 -17.70 -11.07
N LEU A 104 -35.81 -17.57 -10.21
CA LEU A 104 -35.50 -16.29 -9.58
C LEU A 104 -35.19 -15.25 -10.64
N ASP A 105 -36.11 -14.30 -10.81
CA ASP A 105 -35.81 -13.09 -11.54
C ASP A 105 -34.77 -12.30 -10.67
N MET A 106 -33.53 -12.27 -11.13
CA MET A 106 -32.45 -11.57 -10.39
C MET A 106 -32.80 -10.11 -10.29
N PRO A 107 -33.24 -9.60 -9.13
CA PRO A 107 -33.55 -8.19 -9.05
C PRO A 107 -32.28 -7.38 -9.29
N SER A 108 -32.33 -6.52 -10.30
CA SER A 108 -31.32 -5.52 -10.64
C SER A 108 -31.04 -4.52 -9.50
N VAL A 109 -31.70 -4.69 -8.35
CA VAL A 109 -31.79 -3.74 -7.26
C VAL A 109 -30.57 -3.75 -6.32
N TYR A 110 -29.75 -4.79 -6.33
CA TYR A 110 -28.54 -4.75 -5.54
C TYR A 110 -27.39 -4.14 -6.37
N MET A 111 -27.34 -2.84 -6.41
CA MET A 111 -26.21 -2.12 -6.98
C MET A 111 -24.97 -2.39 -6.14
N PRO A 112 -23.88 -2.96 -6.71
CA PRO A 112 -22.60 -3.00 -6.02
C PRO A 112 -22.21 -1.56 -5.70
N TYR A 113 -21.54 -1.36 -4.55
CA TYR A 113 -20.99 -0.08 -4.14
C TYR A 113 -20.43 0.69 -5.34
N SER A 114 -20.78 1.97 -5.44
CA SER A 114 -20.39 2.81 -6.57
C SER A 114 -18.86 2.74 -6.80
N ALA A 115 -18.45 2.69 -8.07
CA ALA A 115 -17.03 2.69 -8.46
C ALA A 115 -16.23 3.81 -7.79
N ALA A 116 -16.86 4.93 -7.48
CA ALA A 116 -16.27 6.07 -6.76
C ALA A 116 -15.69 5.71 -5.38
N LYS A 117 -16.26 4.73 -4.67
CA LYS A 117 -15.71 4.27 -3.38
C LYS A 117 -14.34 3.58 -3.55
N TYR A 118 -14.15 2.90 -4.67
CA TYR A 118 -12.89 2.20 -4.98
C TYR A 118 -11.86 3.13 -5.62
N GLU A 119 -12.29 4.20 -6.29
CA GLU A 119 -11.40 5.20 -6.87
C GLU A 119 -10.60 5.95 -5.80
N SER A 120 -11.21 6.23 -4.64
CA SER A 120 -10.50 6.85 -3.53
C SER A 120 -9.35 5.99 -2.96
N MET A 121 -9.39 4.68 -3.18
CA MET A 121 -8.36 3.72 -2.75
C MET A 121 -7.29 3.49 -3.83
N ALA A 122 -7.44 4.04 -5.03
CA ALA A 122 -6.60 3.77 -6.20
C ALA A 122 -5.21 4.42 -6.15
N TYR A 123 -4.92 5.24 -5.16
CA TYR A 123 -3.68 6.02 -5.08
C TYR A 123 -2.48 5.27 -4.51
N ASP A 124 -2.65 4.05 -3.98
CA ASP A 124 -1.56 3.30 -3.38
C ASP A 124 -1.07 2.17 -4.28
N ARG A 125 0.22 1.84 -4.18
CA ARG A 125 0.89 0.76 -4.94
C ARG A 125 0.21 -0.61 -4.79
N PHE A 126 -0.47 -0.84 -3.67
CA PHE A 126 -1.20 -2.07 -3.36
C PHE A 126 -2.69 -1.99 -3.68
N SER A 127 -3.14 -0.86 -4.18
CA SER A 127 -4.53 -0.58 -4.53
C SER A 127 -5.17 -1.68 -5.41
N PRO A 128 -4.53 -2.22 -6.47
CA PRO A 128 -5.17 -3.22 -7.33
C PRO A 128 -5.58 -4.49 -6.57
N VAL A 129 -4.72 -4.96 -5.64
CA VAL A 129 -5.00 -6.16 -4.84
C VAL A 129 -6.11 -5.89 -3.83
N MET A 130 -6.06 -4.75 -3.16
CA MET A 130 -7.09 -4.34 -2.19
C MET A 130 -8.44 -4.16 -2.87
N VAL A 131 -8.50 -3.40 -3.95
CA VAL A 131 -9.73 -3.16 -4.71
C VAL A 131 -10.29 -4.47 -5.26
N GLY A 132 -9.43 -5.36 -5.76
CA GLY A 132 -9.82 -6.69 -6.20
C GLY A 132 -10.47 -7.51 -5.09
N SER A 133 -9.90 -7.54 -3.90
CA SER A 133 -10.44 -8.25 -2.73
C SER A 133 -11.78 -7.66 -2.29
N TRP A 134 -11.91 -6.35 -2.24
CA TRP A 134 -13.18 -5.69 -1.88
C TRP A 134 -14.29 -5.97 -2.89
N ARG A 135 -14.00 -5.92 -4.19
CA ARG A 135 -14.98 -6.29 -5.24
C ARG A 135 -15.46 -7.72 -5.11
N LYS A 136 -14.55 -8.66 -4.83
CA LYS A 136 -14.91 -10.06 -4.60
C LYS A 136 -15.80 -10.21 -3.36
N LEU A 137 -15.49 -9.49 -2.29
CA LEU A 137 -16.29 -9.51 -1.05
C LEU A 137 -17.70 -8.98 -1.29
N ASP A 138 -17.83 -7.88 -2.03
CA ASP A 138 -19.15 -7.33 -2.40
C ASP A 138 -19.96 -8.31 -3.28
N ASP A 139 -19.32 -9.01 -4.21
CA ASP A 139 -19.97 -10.04 -5.03
C ASP A 139 -20.48 -11.21 -4.16
N VAL A 140 -19.66 -11.66 -3.21
CA VAL A 140 -20.06 -12.69 -2.25
C VAL A 140 -21.22 -12.22 -1.38
N ALA A 141 -21.16 -11.01 -0.83
CA ALA A 141 -22.23 -10.45 -0.02
C ALA A 141 -23.56 -10.36 -0.80
N ARG A 142 -23.50 -9.94 -2.05
CA ARG A 142 -24.64 -9.90 -2.95
C ARG A 142 -25.24 -11.30 -3.17
N ARG A 143 -24.42 -12.29 -3.47
CA ARG A 143 -24.85 -13.67 -3.70
C ARG A 143 -25.47 -14.30 -2.44
N MET A 144 -24.88 -14.03 -1.27
CA MET A 144 -25.43 -14.45 0.02
C MET A 144 -26.82 -13.87 0.25
N TYR A 145 -27.00 -12.58 -0.02
CA TYR A 145 -28.32 -11.93 0.12
C TYR A 145 -29.38 -12.56 -0.80
N LEU A 146 -29.02 -12.75 -2.08
CA LEU A 146 -29.93 -13.36 -3.05
C LEU A 146 -30.28 -14.80 -2.66
N GLN A 147 -29.30 -15.57 -2.21
CA GLN A 147 -29.52 -16.96 -1.78
C GLN A 147 -30.39 -17.04 -0.51
N SER A 148 -30.17 -16.14 0.45
CA SER A 148 -31.01 -16.04 1.65
C SER A 148 -32.47 -15.76 1.28
N LYS A 149 -32.70 -14.81 0.36
CA LYS A 149 -34.04 -14.47 -0.10
C LYS A 149 -34.71 -15.63 -0.86
N SER A 150 -33.95 -16.36 -1.67
CA SER A 150 -34.44 -17.57 -2.34
C SER A 150 -34.88 -18.64 -1.34
N LEU A 151 -34.07 -18.87 -0.31
CA LEU A 151 -34.39 -19.86 0.72
C LEU A 151 -35.63 -19.47 1.54
N ASP A 152 -35.83 -18.18 1.83
CA ASP A 152 -37.03 -17.68 2.53
C ASP A 152 -38.28 -17.93 1.69
N GLU A 153 -38.22 -17.70 0.36
CA GLU A 153 -39.30 -18.00 -0.57
C GLU A 153 -39.63 -19.51 -0.62
N LEU A 154 -38.60 -20.35 -0.75
CA LEU A 154 -38.78 -21.82 -0.75
C LEU A 154 -39.37 -22.32 0.57
N GLN A 155 -38.99 -21.74 1.71
CA GLN A 155 -39.54 -22.06 3.01
C GLN A 155 -41.04 -21.71 3.10
N ALA A 156 -41.44 -20.56 2.55
CA ALA A 156 -42.85 -20.16 2.50
C ALA A 156 -43.66 -21.19 1.65
N LEU A 157 -43.18 -21.49 0.44
CA LEU A 157 -43.82 -22.44 -0.45
C LEU A 157 -43.93 -23.85 0.14
N SER A 158 -42.90 -24.29 0.87
CA SER A 158 -42.91 -25.57 1.57
C SER A 158 -44.02 -25.64 2.64
N ARG A 159 -44.19 -24.57 3.41
CA ARG A 159 -45.25 -24.50 4.43
C ARG A 159 -46.65 -24.48 3.82
N ASP A 160 -46.84 -23.76 2.73
CA ASP A 160 -48.11 -23.71 2.03
C ASP A 160 -48.50 -25.08 1.47
N LYS A 161 -47.54 -25.82 0.89
CA LYS A 161 -47.78 -27.22 0.43
C LYS A 161 -48.12 -28.16 1.57
N GLU A 162 -47.45 -28.05 2.71
CA GLU A 162 -47.74 -28.87 3.88
C GLU A 162 -49.15 -28.62 4.42
N GLN A 163 -49.59 -27.34 4.43
CA GLN A 163 -50.96 -26.96 4.81
C GLN A 163 -52.04 -27.48 3.82
N MET A 164 -51.71 -27.58 2.52
CA MET A 164 -52.65 -28.09 1.51
C MET A 164 -52.74 -29.62 1.54
N ALA A 165 -51.76 -30.32 2.13
CA ALA A 165 -51.70 -31.80 2.21
C ALA A 165 -52.39 -32.38 3.47
N THR A 166 -52.73 -31.51 4.45
CA THR A 166 -53.46 -31.85 5.66
C THR A 166 -54.94 -31.48 5.54
#